data_64da6a8c2bce3c8bcb45d872acd2bd7e
#
_entry.id   64da6a8c2bce3c8bcb45d872acd2bd7e
#
_cell.length_a   1.000
_cell.length_b   1.000
_cell.length_c   1.000
_cell.angle_alpha   90.00
_cell.angle_beta   90.00
_cell.angle_gamma   90.00
#
_symmetry.space_group_name_H-M   'P 1'
#
loop_
_entity.id
_entity.type
_entity.pdbx_description
1 polymer ?
#
loop_
_entity_poly.entity_id
_entity_poly.type
_entity_poly.pdbx_seq_one_letter_code
_entity_poly.pdbx_strand_id
1 'polypeptide(L)'
;GVFSVLDRLLMIIICGYLLWGNHQIGQFKIEWFVYAQFAAYFTTALVSFIVVYSKAKSFKFRIDLPLFRLILKESLPFALLVLLMSFYYRLDSVMVGELYSNGKAEVGIYAQAYRIMEAFNMFGYMFAGLLLPIFARMIKENQEVSKLVNTAFNLIFLPSVGVAIISWYYSTDLMELLYDHHISESAEVFPVLMLSFVAIALTYVYGTLLTANGS
;
A
#
# COMPACT_ATOMS: atom_id res chain seq x y z
N GLY A 1 0.53 -15.48 -4.95
CA GLY A 1 0.72 -16.16 -3.69
C GLY A 1 2.16 -16.29 -3.24
N VAL A 2 2.79 -17.46 -3.45
CA VAL A 2 4.11 -17.75 -2.83
C VAL A 2 5.21 -16.79 -3.31
N PHE A 3 5.23 -16.45 -4.59
CA PHE A 3 6.25 -15.57 -5.17
C PHE A 3 6.15 -14.10 -4.72
N SER A 4 4.96 -13.63 -4.34
CA SER A 4 4.79 -12.26 -3.82
C SER A 4 5.23 -12.10 -2.36
N VAL A 5 5.57 -13.19 -1.69
CA VAL A 5 6.13 -13.17 -0.33
C VAL A 5 7.65 -13.37 -0.39
N LEU A 6 8.14 -14.03 -1.43
CA LEU A 6 9.55 -14.39 -1.57
C LEU A 6 10.44 -13.15 -1.68
N ASP A 7 10.03 -12.13 -2.43
CA ASP A 7 10.76 -10.86 -2.56
C ASP A 7 10.91 -10.14 -1.21
N ARG A 8 9.85 -10.14 -0.41
CA ARG A 8 9.85 -9.52 0.92
C ARG A 8 10.76 -10.27 1.90
N LEU A 9 10.68 -11.60 1.91
CA LEU A 9 11.55 -12.42 2.74
C LEU A 9 13.02 -12.26 2.34
N LEU A 10 13.33 -12.28 1.04
CA LEU A 10 14.69 -12.06 0.56
C LEU A 10 15.21 -10.68 0.96
N MET A 11 14.38 -9.64 0.81
CA MET A 11 14.75 -8.28 1.21
C MET A 11 15.06 -8.21 2.71
N ILE A 12 14.21 -8.80 3.57
CA ILE A 12 14.45 -8.85 5.03
C ILE A 12 15.76 -9.59 5.37
N ILE A 13 16.02 -10.72 4.71
CA ILE A 13 17.23 -11.49 4.92
C ILE A 13 18.47 -10.70 4.49
N ILE A 14 18.45 -10.08 3.31
CA ILE A 14 19.58 -9.29 2.80
C ILE A 14 19.84 -8.07 3.70
N CYS A 15 18.78 -7.33 4.06
CA CYS A 15 18.92 -6.19 4.97
C CYS A 15 19.40 -6.63 6.36
N GLY A 16 18.87 -7.72 6.90
CA GLY A 16 19.30 -8.29 8.17
C GLY A 16 20.78 -8.71 8.16
N TYR A 17 21.22 -9.34 7.07
CA TYR A 17 22.64 -9.71 6.90
C TYR A 17 23.55 -8.48 6.80
N LEU A 18 23.14 -7.44 6.07
CA LEU A 18 23.90 -6.19 5.94
C LEU A 18 24.01 -5.44 7.26
N LEU A 19 22.94 -5.43 8.06
CA LEU A 19 22.92 -4.79 9.38
C LEU A 19 23.75 -5.56 10.40
N TRP A 20 23.67 -6.90 10.40
CA TRP A 20 24.40 -7.75 11.35
C TRP A 20 25.88 -7.89 11.01
N GLY A 21 26.23 -7.95 9.71
CA GLY A 21 27.61 -8.12 9.23
C GLY A 21 28.46 -6.86 9.35
N ASN A 22 27.85 -5.69 9.47
CA ASN A 22 28.55 -4.41 9.51
C ASN A 22 28.37 -3.78 10.90
N HIS A 23 29.27 -4.09 11.84
CA HIS A 23 29.25 -3.56 13.21
C HIS A 23 29.32 -2.02 13.33
N GLN A 24 29.40 -1.29 12.22
CA GLN A 24 29.38 0.17 12.17
C GLN A 24 28.04 0.69 11.66
N ILE A 25 27.05 0.69 12.54
CA ILE A 25 25.68 1.18 12.28
C ILE A 25 25.64 2.62 11.72
N GLY A 26 26.73 3.40 11.90
CA GLY A 26 26.84 4.81 11.43
C GLY A 26 27.11 5.00 9.92
N GLN A 27 27.32 3.94 9.13
CA GLN A 27 27.67 4.03 7.70
C GLN A 27 26.66 3.37 6.76
N PHE A 28 25.47 3.02 7.24
CA PHE A 28 24.43 2.44 6.37
C PHE A 28 23.90 3.51 5.39
N LYS A 29 24.33 3.39 4.12
CA LYS A 29 23.87 4.28 3.07
C LYS A 29 22.55 3.78 2.50
N ILE A 30 21.63 4.68 2.20
CA ILE A 30 20.33 4.40 1.58
C ILE A 30 20.47 3.62 0.26
N GLU A 31 21.59 3.81 -0.45
CA GLU A 31 21.92 3.09 -1.68
C GLU A 31 21.95 1.56 -1.49
N TRP A 32 22.43 1.08 -0.34
CA TRP A 32 22.49 -0.35 -0.02
C TRP A 32 21.10 -0.97 0.10
N PHE A 33 20.16 -0.20 0.63
CA PHE A 33 18.75 -0.62 0.68
C PHE A 33 18.16 -0.77 -0.73
N VAL A 34 18.46 0.17 -1.62
CA VAL A 34 18.02 0.13 -3.02
C VAL A 34 18.62 -1.08 -3.75
N TYR A 35 19.92 -1.35 -3.55
CA TYR A 35 20.56 -2.54 -4.13
C TYR A 35 20.00 -3.84 -3.57
N ALA A 36 19.72 -3.89 -2.28
CA ALA A 36 19.09 -5.06 -1.65
C ALA A 36 17.69 -5.33 -2.24
N GLN A 37 16.91 -4.28 -2.44
CA GLN A 37 15.58 -4.37 -3.05
C GLN A 37 15.65 -4.82 -4.50
N PHE A 38 16.59 -4.26 -5.28
CA PHE A 38 16.82 -4.67 -6.67
C PHE A 38 17.23 -6.15 -6.74
N ALA A 39 18.17 -6.59 -5.91
CA ALA A 39 18.62 -7.98 -5.85
C ALA A 39 17.48 -8.94 -5.48
N ALA A 40 16.63 -8.58 -4.52
CA ALA A 40 15.48 -9.37 -4.12
C ALA A 40 14.48 -9.54 -5.27
N TYR A 41 14.13 -8.45 -5.97
CA TYR A 41 13.23 -8.50 -7.13
C TYR A 41 13.83 -9.30 -8.29
N PHE A 42 15.10 -9.09 -8.61
CA PHE A 42 15.78 -9.81 -9.67
C PHE A 42 15.81 -11.31 -9.39
N THR A 43 16.17 -11.71 -8.17
CA THR A 43 16.19 -13.13 -7.77
C THR A 43 14.82 -13.75 -7.85
N THR A 44 13.78 -13.05 -7.37
CA THR A 44 12.40 -13.53 -7.42
C THR A 44 11.91 -13.68 -8.87
N ALA A 45 12.24 -12.73 -9.74
CA ALA A 45 11.90 -12.80 -11.16
C ALA A 45 12.59 -13.99 -11.84
N LEU A 46 13.87 -14.22 -11.53
CA LEU A 46 14.66 -15.32 -12.08
C LEU A 46 14.11 -16.69 -11.64
N VAL A 47 13.81 -16.85 -10.35
CA VAL A 47 13.19 -18.07 -9.80
C VAL A 47 11.82 -18.31 -10.43
N SER A 48 11.00 -17.26 -10.54
CA SER A 48 9.68 -17.34 -11.17
C SER A 48 9.79 -17.77 -12.63
N PHE A 49 10.73 -17.21 -13.37
CA PHE A 49 11.00 -17.57 -14.76
C PHE A 49 11.42 -19.03 -14.90
N ILE A 50 12.34 -19.51 -14.06
CA ILE A 50 12.79 -20.92 -14.06
C ILE A 50 11.62 -21.86 -13.78
N VAL A 51 10.78 -21.54 -12.78
CA VAL A 51 9.62 -22.39 -12.45
C VAL A 51 8.60 -22.42 -13.56
N VAL A 52 8.32 -21.29 -14.19
CA VAL A 52 7.41 -21.24 -15.36
C VAL A 52 7.99 -22.01 -16.53
N TYR A 53 9.27 -21.82 -16.82
CA TYR A 53 9.96 -22.51 -17.90
C TYR A 53 9.97 -24.03 -17.71
N SER A 54 10.21 -24.51 -16.47
CA SER A 54 10.24 -25.93 -16.15
C SER A 54 8.85 -26.60 -16.22
N LYS A 55 7.79 -25.83 -15.97
CA LYS A 55 6.40 -26.32 -16.04
C LYS A 55 5.78 -26.18 -17.43
N ALA A 56 6.32 -25.32 -18.28
CA ALA A 56 5.85 -25.12 -19.64
C ALA A 56 6.33 -26.29 -20.53
N LYS A 57 5.41 -27.15 -20.96
CA LYS A 57 5.70 -28.31 -21.85
C LYS A 57 6.27 -27.91 -23.22
N SER A 58 6.03 -26.69 -23.66
CA SER A 58 6.55 -26.12 -24.91
C SER A 58 6.51 -24.59 -24.82
N PHE A 59 7.64 -23.97 -24.57
CA PHE A 59 7.75 -22.52 -24.59
C PHE A 59 8.18 -22.07 -26.00
N LYS A 60 7.19 -21.66 -26.82
CA LYS A 60 7.46 -21.01 -28.11
C LYS A 60 7.24 -19.52 -27.95
N PHE A 61 8.31 -18.76 -27.95
CA PHE A 61 8.24 -17.30 -27.97
C PHE A 61 7.67 -16.85 -29.33
N ARG A 62 6.41 -16.46 -29.34
CA ARG A 62 5.73 -15.95 -30.53
C ARG A 62 5.18 -14.57 -30.24
N ILE A 63 5.68 -13.57 -30.91
CA ILE A 63 5.17 -12.20 -30.83
C ILE A 63 3.99 -12.11 -31.80
N ASP A 64 2.79 -12.01 -31.25
CA ASP A 64 1.56 -11.77 -32.00
C ASP A 64 1.23 -10.27 -31.88
N LEU A 65 1.59 -9.49 -32.90
CA LEU A 65 1.36 -8.04 -32.93
C LEU A 65 -0.13 -7.65 -32.84
N PRO A 66 -1.08 -8.33 -33.51
CA PRO A 66 -2.49 -8.09 -33.32
C PRO A 66 -2.95 -8.27 -31.87
N LEU A 67 -2.56 -9.37 -31.23
CA LEU A 67 -2.87 -9.64 -29.83
C LEU A 67 -2.24 -8.59 -28.90
N PHE A 68 -0.99 -8.23 -29.14
CA PHE A 68 -0.31 -7.19 -28.37
C PHE A 68 -1.03 -5.84 -28.45
N ARG A 69 -1.44 -5.43 -29.66
CA ARG A 69 -2.19 -4.18 -29.87
C ARG A 69 -3.57 -4.23 -29.20
N LEU A 70 -4.25 -5.37 -29.23
CA LEU A 70 -5.53 -5.55 -28.55
C LEU A 70 -5.38 -5.41 -27.03
N ILE A 71 -4.40 -6.12 -26.43
CA ILE A 71 -4.10 -6.02 -25.00
C ILE A 71 -3.76 -4.58 -24.62
N LEU A 72 -2.90 -3.90 -25.38
CA LEU A 72 -2.51 -2.54 -25.10
C LEU A 72 -3.72 -1.59 -25.11
N LYS A 73 -4.59 -1.72 -26.13
CA LYS A 73 -5.79 -0.89 -26.27
C LYS A 73 -6.76 -1.09 -25.10
N GLU A 74 -6.98 -2.33 -24.70
CA GLU A 74 -7.92 -2.62 -23.60
C GLU A 74 -7.33 -2.33 -22.22
N SER A 75 -6.00 -2.41 -22.07
CA SER A 75 -5.32 -2.09 -20.80
C SER A 75 -5.10 -0.58 -20.62
N LEU A 76 -5.09 0.22 -21.69
CA LEU A 76 -4.79 1.65 -21.64
C LEU A 76 -5.70 2.43 -20.66
N PRO A 77 -7.04 2.27 -20.65
CA PRO A 77 -7.90 2.98 -19.70
C PRO A 77 -7.60 2.60 -18.26
N PHE A 78 -7.30 1.34 -17.98
CA PHE A 78 -6.91 0.88 -16.64
C PHE A 78 -5.54 1.41 -16.23
N ALA A 79 -4.58 1.43 -17.16
CA ALA A 79 -3.25 1.98 -16.93
C ALA A 79 -3.34 3.49 -16.60
N LEU A 80 -4.17 4.23 -17.34
CA LEU A 80 -4.41 5.65 -17.08
C LEU A 80 -5.05 5.88 -15.70
N LEU A 81 -6.03 5.05 -15.34
CA LEU A 81 -6.68 5.11 -14.04
C LEU A 81 -5.67 4.85 -12.89
N VAL A 82 -4.85 3.80 -13.01
CA VAL A 82 -3.80 3.48 -12.02
C VAL A 82 -2.76 4.60 -11.94
N LEU A 83 -2.40 5.20 -13.07
CA LEU A 83 -1.47 6.33 -13.13
C LEU A 83 -2.06 7.55 -12.41
N LEU A 84 -3.32 7.92 -12.70
CA LEU A 84 -4.00 9.03 -12.03
C LEU A 84 -4.16 8.80 -10.54
N MET A 85 -4.51 7.58 -10.12
CA MET A 85 -4.55 7.21 -8.70
C MET A 85 -3.18 7.34 -8.04
N SER A 86 -2.11 6.90 -8.71
CA SER A 86 -0.74 7.03 -8.19
C SER A 86 -0.32 8.49 -8.02
N PHE A 87 -0.71 9.35 -8.97
CA PHE A 87 -0.54 10.80 -8.84
C PHE A 87 -1.33 11.36 -7.66
N TYR A 88 -2.59 10.97 -7.54
CA TYR A 88 -3.44 11.41 -6.43
C TYR A 88 -2.83 11.09 -5.07
N TYR A 89 -2.32 9.87 -4.87
CA TYR A 89 -1.70 9.46 -3.60
C TYR A 89 -0.34 10.12 -3.31
N ARG A 90 0.29 10.75 -4.29
CA ARG A 90 1.60 11.40 -4.11
C ARG A 90 1.54 12.92 -4.23
N LEU A 91 0.40 13.45 -4.63
CA LEU A 91 0.24 14.88 -4.91
C LEU A 91 0.50 15.74 -3.68
N ASP A 92 -0.01 15.33 -2.52
CA ASP A 92 0.20 15.99 -1.22
C ASP A 92 1.68 16.08 -0.87
N SER A 93 2.44 15.01 -0.99
CA SER A 93 3.88 15.02 -0.74
C SER A 93 4.64 15.93 -1.71
N VAL A 94 4.24 15.96 -2.98
CA VAL A 94 4.83 16.86 -3.99
C VAL A 94 4.48 18.32 -3.66
N MET A 95 3.22 18.62 -3.31
CA MET A 95 2.80 19.96 -2.93
C MET A 95 3.53 20.46 -1.69
N VAL A 96 3.69 19.63 -0.66
CA VAL A 96 4.46 19.98 0.53
C VAL A 96 5.91 20.28 0.15
N GLY A 97 6.51 19.48 -0.72
CA GLY A 97 7.90 19.65 -1.16
C GLY A 97 8.17 20.93 -1.95
N GLU A 98 7.19 21.37 -2.75
CA GLU A 98 7.33 22.54 -3.62
C GLU A 98 6.86 23.87 -2.97
N LEU A 99 5.86 23.80 -2.07
CA LEU A 99 5.26 25.00 -1.48
C LEU A 99 6.04 25.52 -0.26
N TYR A 100 6.78 24.66 0.43
CA TYR A 100 7.56 25.07 1.60
C TYR A 100 9.01 25.38 1.23
N SER A 101 9.58 26.43 1.84
CA SER A 101 10.98 26.84 1.64
C SER A 101 11.97 25.75 2.04
N ASN A 102 11.60 24.89 3.00
CA ASN A 102 12.38 23.75 3.49
C ASN A 102 11.75 22.42 3.10
N GLY A 103 11.15 22.37 1.91
CA GLY A 103 10.24 21.30 1.45
C GLY A 103 10.75 19.88 1.65
N LYS A 104 12.06 19.62 1.52
CA LYS A 104 12.63 18.29 1.75
C LYS A 104 12.49 17.82 3.21
N ALA A 105 12.66 18.71 4.17
CA ALA A 105 12.48 18.39 5.59
C ALA A 105 10.99 18.20 5.90
N GLU A 106 10.15 19.09 5.40
CA GLU A 106 8.70 19.04 5.59
C GLU A 106 8.05 17.78 5.00
N VAL A 107 8.49 17.35 3.82
CA VAL A 107 8.07 16.06 3.24
C VAL A 107 8.50 14.90 4.14
N GLY A 108 9.67 14.98 4.75
CA GLY A 108 10.15 13.97 5.71
C GLY A 108 9.25 13.89 6.95
N ILE A 109 8.89 15.02 7.52
CA ILE A 109 7.98 15.15 8.68
C ILE A 109 6.59 14.58 8.34
N TYR A 110 6.03 15.03 7.21
CA TYR A 110 4.76 14.52 6.70
C TYR A 110 4.79 13.00 6.48
N ALA A 111 5.87 12.48 5.87
CA ALA A 111 6.03 11.08 5.57
C ALA A 111 6.09 10.19 6.83
N GLN A 112 6.58 10.68 7.97
CA GLN A 112 6.56 9.95 9.24
C GLN A 112 5.13 9.65 9.67
N ALA A 113 4.28 10.66 9.72
CA ALA A 113 2.88 10.53 10.09
C ALA A 113 2.07 9.72 9.04
N TYR A 114 2.34 9.99 7.76
CA TYR A 114 1.65 9.34 6.64
C TYR A 114 1.90 7.82 6.58
N ARG A 115 3.11 7.35 6.91
CA ARG A 115 3.43 5.91 6.94
C ARG A 115 2.58 5.14 7.94
N ILE A 116 2.25 5.74 9.08
CA ILE A 116 1.39 5.10 10.07
C ILE A 116 -0.03 5.01 9.53
N MET A 117 -0.54 6.07 8.91
CA MET A 117 -1.83 6.05 8.23
C MET A 117 -1.86 4.99 7.11
N GLU A 118 -0.80 4.87 6.29
CA GLU A 118 -0.69 3.83 5.27
C GLU A 118 -0.77 2.42 5.86
N ALA A 119 -0.13 2.18 7.01
CA ALA A 119 -0.20 0.89 7.68
C ALA A 119 -1.64 0.54 8.10
N PHE A 120 -2.39 1.49 8.63
CA PHE A 120 -3.81 1.29 8.94
C PHE A 120 -4.67 1.12 7.67
N ASN A 121 -4.39 1.87 6.62
CA ASN A 121 -5.07 1.72 5.32
C ASN A 121 -4.89 0.31 4.73
N MET A 122 -3.76 -0.35 4.98
CA MET A 122 -3.52 -1.72 4.52
C MET A 122 -4.56 -2.70 5.08
N PHE A 123 -4.97 -2.55 6.35
CA PHE A 123 -6.04 -3.36 6.92
C PHE A 123 -7.38 -3.11 6.22
N GLY A 124 -7.74 -1.85 5.98
CA GLY A 124 -8.94 -1.50 5.22
C GLY A 124 -8.95 -2.11 3.82
N TYR A 125 -7.80 -2.09 3.14
CA TYR A 125 -7.65 -2.68 1.81
C TYR A 125 -7.81 -4.21 1.82
N MET A 126 -7.27 -4.88 2.84
CA MET A 126 -7.47 -6.33 3.02
C MET A 126 -8.95 -6.66 3.23
N PHE A 127 -9.65 -5.88 4.03
CA PHE A 127 -11.09 -6.01 4.23
C PHE A 127 -11.88 -5.82 2.94
N ALA A 128 -11.58 -4.78 2.17
CA ALA A 128 -12.20 -4.54 0.87
C ALA A 128 -12.02 -5.73 -0.08
N GLY A 129 -10.82 -6.32 -0.10
CA GLY A 129 -10.51 -7.51 -0.90
C GLY A 129 -11.33 -8.75 -0.50
N LEU A 130 -11.70 -8.88 0.77
CA LEU A 130 -12.57 -9.96 1.26
C LEU A 130 -14.05 -9.68 1.00
N LEU A 131 -14.48 -8.42 1.14
CA LEU A 131 -15.88 -8.02 0.97
C LEU A 131 -16.33 -8.06 -0.49
N LEU A 132 -15.45 -7.70 -1.43
CA LEU A 132 -15.78 -7.62 -2.86
C LEU A 132 -16.40 -8.89 -3.41
N PRO A 133 -15.79 -10.09 -3.30
CA PRO A 133 -16.36 -11.32 -3.81
C PRO A 133 -17.66 -11.71 -3.08
N ILE A 134 -17.80 -11.38 -1.80
CA ILE A 134 -18.99 -11.70 -1.03
C ILE A 134 -20.16 -10.83 -1.50
N PHE A 135 -19.96 -9.52 -1.65
CA PHE A 135 -20.98 -8.62 -2.19
C PHE A 135 -21.38 -9.00 -3.62
N ALA A 136 -20.40 -9.25 -4.49
CA ALA A 136 -20.67 -9.65 -5.87
C ALA A 136 -21.52 -10.94 -5.96
N ARG A 137 -21.25 -11.91 -5.09
CA ARG A 137 -22.04 -13.13 -5.00
C ARG A 137 -23.45 -12.86 -4.49
N MET A 138 -23.61 -12.14 -3.39
CA MET A 138 -24.92 -11.84 -2.78
C MET A 138 -25.80 -11.06 -3.74
N ILE A 139 -25.24 -10.06 -4.44
CA ILE A 139 -25.96 -9.28 -5.46
C ILE A 139 -26.42 -10.18 -6.62
N LYS A 140 -25.54 -11.06 -7.11
CA LYS A 140 -25.87 -12.01 -8.18
C LYS A 140 -26.98 -12.98 -7.78
N GLU A 141 -27.01 -13.40 -6.53
CA GLU A 141 -28.02 -14.30 -5.96
C GLU A 141 -29.30 -13.56 -5.49
N ASN A 142 -29.41 -12.24 -5.73
CA ASN A 142 -30.49 -11.38 -5.25
C ASN A 142 -30.72 -11.45 -3.72
N GLN A 143 -29.66 -11.66 -2.96
CA GLN A 143 -29.72 -11.70 -1.50
C GLN A 143 -29.65 -10.29 -0.92
N GLU A 144 -30.20 -10.10 0.29
CA GLU A 144 -30.14 -8.84 0.98
C GLU A 144 -28.75 -8.57 1.53
N VAL A 145 -28.08 -7.51 1.02
CA VAL A 145 -26.72 -7.12 1.41
C VAL A 145 -26.67 -6.19 2.64
N SER A 146 -27.82 -5.60 3.02
CA SER A 146 -27.94 -4.56 4.06
C SER A 146 -27.31 -4.99 5.38
N LYS A 147 -27.57 -6.21 5.83
CA LYS A 147 -27.03 -6.75 7.08
C LYS A 147 -25.50 -6.88 7.05
N LEU A 148 -24.96 -7.32 5.92
CA LEU A 148 -23.51 -7.45 5.74
C LEU A 148 -22.83 -6.06 5.68
N VAL A 149 -23.44 -5.12 4.97
CA VAL A 149 -22.97 -3.72 4.90
C VAL A 149 -22.89 -3.11 6.30
N ASN A 150 -23.96 -3.22 7.10
CA ASN A 150 -23.99 -2.70 8.46
C ASN A 150 -22.93 -3.36 9.36
N THR A 151 -22.74 -4.66 9.22
CA THR A 151 -21.71 -5.38 10.00
C THR A 151 -20.31 -4.94 9.57
N ALA A 152 -20.04 -4.87 8.28
CA ALA A 152 -18.75 -4.41 7.73
C ALA A 152 -18.46 -2.95 8.10
N PHE A 153 -19.49 -2.09 8.04
CA PHE A 153 -19.40 -0.70 8.46
C PHE A 153 -18.97 -0.61 9.93
N ASN A 154 -19.69 -1.25 10.84
CA ASN A 154 -19.37 -1.19 12.26
C ASN A 154 -17.98 -1.76 12.57
N LEU A 155 -17.59 -2.83 11.89
CA LEU A 155 -16.31 -3.50 12.08
C LEU A 155 -15.12 -2.64 11.61
N ILE A 156 -15.30 -1.75 10.65
CA ILE A 156 -14.25 -0.86 10.15
C ILE A 156 -14.35 0.51 10.83
N PHE A 157 -15.55 1.06 10.95
CA PHE A 157 -15.76 2.41 11.48
C PHE A 157 -15.39 2.54 12.96
N LEU A 158 -15.86 1.64 13.81
CA LEU A 158 -15.59 1.74 15.25
C LEU A 158 -14.08 1.69 15.59
N PRO A 159 -13.29 0.73 15.03
CA PRO A 159 -11.86 0.75 15.25
C PRO A 159 -11.17 1.99 14.65
N SER A 160 -11.60 2.47 13.47
CA SER A 160 -10.99 3.64 12.86
C SER A 160 -11.19 4.90 13.69
N VAL A 161 -12.38 5.10 14.25
CA VAL A 161 -12.66 6.19 15.20
C VAL A 161 -11.84 6.02 16.47
N GLY A 162 -11.76 4.80 17.03
CA GLY A 162 -10.94 4.50 18.21
C GLY A 162 -9.47 4.87 17.99
N VAL A 163 -8.90 4.46 16.86
CA VAL A 163 -7.53 4.81 16.49
C VAL A 163 -7.35 6.31 16.31
N ALA A 164 -8.29 7.00 15.68
CA ALA A 164 -8.24 8.46 15.52
C ALA A 164 -8.25 9.19 16.88
N ILE A 165 -9.09 8.74 17.83
CA ILE A 165 -9.13 9.29 19.18
C ILE A 165 -7.82 9.05 19.93
N ILE A 166 -7.28 7.82 19.87
CA ILE A 166 -6.00 7.50 20.50
C ILE A 166 -4.88 8.36 19.91
N SER A 167 -4.86 8.50 18.59
CA SER A 167 -3.87 9.34 17.89
C SER A 167 -3.97 10.82 18.25
N TRP A 168 -5.17 11.29 18.57
CA TRP A 168 -5.38 12.67 19.00
C TRP A 168 -4.78 12.94 20.38
N TYR A 169 -4.94 12.02 21.32
CA TYR A 169 -4.46 12.21 22.71
C TYR A 169 -2.99 11.80 22.90
N TYR A 170 -2.52 10.83 22.16
CA TYR A 170 -1.18 10.23 22.33
C TYR A 170 -0.29 10.44 21.09
N SER A 171 -0.51 11.52 20.32
CA SER A 171 0.25 11.77 19.10
C SER A 171 1.76 11.89 19.36
N THR A 172 2.15 12.63 20.38
CA THR A 172 3.56 12.85 20.76
C THR A 172 4.21 11.55 21.23
N ASP A 173 3.55 10.83 22.15
CA ASP A 173 4.08 9.58 22.71
C ASP A 173 4.26 8.51 21.61
N LEU A 174 3.31 8.43 20.65
CA LEU A 174 3.38 7.50 19.53
C LEU A 174 4.50 7.88 18.55
N MET A 175 4.71 9.17 18.30
CA MET A 175 5.79 9.61 17.42
C MET A 175 7.15 9.42 18.10
N GLU A 176 7.28 9.70 19.40
CA GLU A 176 8.49 9.47 20.18
C GLU A 176 8.88 7.98 20.26
N LEU A 177 7.87 7.09 20.29
CA LEU A 177 8.12 5.65 20.27
C LEU A 177 8.70 5.15 18.93
N LEU A 178 8.37 5.82 17.84
CA LEU A 178 8.69 5.34 16.47
C LEU A 178 9.83 6.11 15.81
N TYR A 179 10.10 7.34 16.22
CA TYR A 179 11.04 8.23 15.56
C TYR A 179 11.90 9.00 16.57
N ASP A 180 13.16 9.29 16.18
CA ASP A 180 14.12 10.02 17.02
C ASP A 180 14.20 11.52 16.68
N HIS A 181 13.64 11.94 15.52
CA HIS A 181 13.78 13.31 15.02
C HIS A 181 12.44 13.85 14.55
N HIS A 182 12.27 15.18 14.70
CA HIS A 182 11.07 15.91 14.26
C HIS A 182 9.75 15.39 14.88
N ILE A 183 9.82 14.98 16.16
CA ILE A 183 8.70 14.36 16.86
C ILE A 183 7.55 15.35 17.01
N SER A 184 7.85 16.58 17.45
CA SER A 184 6.85 17.62 17.70
C SER A 184 6.05 17.97 16.44
N GLU A 185 6.75 18.20 15.34
CA GLU A 185 6.17 18.58 14.06
C GLU A 185 5.33 17.45 13.46
N SER A 186 5.84 16.21 13.53
CA SER A 186 5.12 15.03 13.05
C SER A 186 3.87 14.75 13.91
N ALA A 187 3.95 15.00 15.22
CA ALA A 187 2.84 14.82 16.15
C ALA A 187 1.68 15.80 15.92
N GLU A 188 1.95 16.97 15.35
CA GLU A 188 0.90 17.94 14.97
C GLU A 188 0.12 17.47 13.73
N VAL A 189 0.80 16.86 12.77
CA VAL A 189 0.20 16.39 11.50
C VAL A 189 -0.53 15.06 11.67
N PHE A 190 -0.03 14.20 12.53
CA PHE A 190 -0.50 12.83 12.70
C PHE A 190 -1.99 12.69 13.06
N PRO A 191 -2.57 13.43 14.02
CA PRO A 191 -3.99 13.33 14.36
C PRO A 191 -4.91 13.71 13.19
N VAL A 192 -4.52 14.72 12.40
CA VAL A 192 -5.29 15.18 11.24
C VAL A 192 -5.33 14.08 10.17
N LEU A 193 -4.19 13.43 9.92
CA LEU A 193 -4.12 12.31 8.99
C LEU A 193 -4.96 11.12 9.47
N MET A 194 -4.95 10.83 10.78
CA MET A 194 -5.73 9.74 11.35
C MET A 194 -7.25 10.05 11.34
N LEU A 195 -7.63 11.30 11.44
CA LEU A 195 -9.02 11.72 11.20
C LEU A 195 -9.43 11.49 9.75
N SER A 196 -8.54 11.79 8.80
CA SER A 196 -8.75 11.52 7.37
C SER A 196 -8.87 10.01 7.10
N PHE A 197 -8.13 9.18 7.85
CA PHE A 197 -8.23 7.72 7.77
C PHE A 197 -9.64 7.22 8.08
N VAL A 198 -10.39 7.83 9.03
CA VAL A 198 -11.78 7.46 9.31
C VAL A 198 -12.64 7.62 8.06
N ALA A 199 -12.49 8.72 7.34
CA ALA A 199 -13.23 8.94 6.09
C ALA A 199 -12.84 7.94 4.99
N ILE A 200 -11.54 7.66 4.85
CA ILE A 200 -11.04 6.66 3.88
C ILE A 200 -11.56 5.26 4.23
N ALA A 201 -11.59 4.91 5.51
CA ALA A 201 -12.08 3.61 5.98
C ALA A 201 -13.53 3.33 5.55
N LEU A 202 -14.38 4.36 5.50
CA LEU A 202 -15.74 4.25 5.01
C LEU A 202 -15.81 3.96 3.50
N THR A 203 -14.87 4.52 2.73
CA THR A 203 -14.82 4.27 1.28
C THR A 203 -14.50 2.81 0.95
N TYR A 204 -13.82 2.08 1.84
CA TYR A 204 -13.57 0.65 1.65
C TYR A 204 -14.84 -0.19 1.66
N VAL A 205 -15.83 0.14 2.48
CA VAL A 205 -17.11 -0.59 2.53
C VAL A 205 -17.99 -0.20 1.35
N TYR A 206 -18.29 1.09 1.23
CA TYR A 206 -19.23 1.58 0.20
C TYR A 206 -18.66 1.50 -1.21
N GLY A 207 -17.37 1.81 -1.38
CA GLY A 207 -16.70 1.68 -2.68
C GLY A 207 -16.65 0.23 -3.16
N THR A 208 -16.44 -0.71 -2.24
CA THR A 208 -16.48 -2.14 -2.57
C THR A 208 -17.87 -2.60 -2.97
N LEU A 209 -18.90 -2.12 -2.27
CA LEU A 209 -20.30 -2.42 -2.60
C LEU A 209 -20.68 -1.89 -3.99
N LEU A 210 -20.30 -0.63 -4.29
CA LEU A 210 -20.55 -0.03 -5.61
C LEU A 210 -19.81 -0.78 -6.71
N THR A 211 -18.55 -1.13 -6.48
CA THR A 211 -17.77 -1.93 -7.44
C THR A 211 -18.39 -3.31 -7.67
N ALA A 212 -18.90 -3.95 -6.63
CA ALA A 212 -19.58 -5.23 -6.74
C ALA A 212 -20.88 -5.16 -7.54
N ASN A 213 -21.57 -4.03 -7.49
CA ASN A 213 -22.79 -3.77 -8.25
C ASN A 213 -22.53 -3.38 -9.72
N GLY A 214 -21.27 -3.25 -10.13
CA GLY A 214 -20.90 -2.92 -11.51
C GLY A 214 -21.12 -1.46 -11.91
N SER A 215 -21.14 -0.55 -10.94
CA SER A 215 -21.28 0.91 -11.13
C SER A 215 -19.93 1.61 -11.00
#